data_7f2792f06dd288f6eb5adb51a30c14ff
#
_entry.id   7f2792f06dd288f6eb5adb51a30c14ff
#
_cell.length_a   1.000
_cell.length_b   1.000
_cell.length_c   1.000
_cell.angle_alpha   90.00
_cell.angle_beta   90.00
_cell.angle_gamma   90.00
#
_symmetry.space_group_name_H-M   'P 1'
#
loop_
_entity.id
_entity.type
_entity.pdbx_description
1 polymer ?
#
loop_
_entity_poly.entity_id
_entity_poly.type
_entity_poly.pdbx_seq_one_letter_code
_entity_poly.pdbx_strand_id
1 'polypeptide(L)'
;YNQDLVSEDELPTTANELVQPRWSGELGVAPTNASFQSFVTAYRVMEGEGAAEAWVSALVANDPEIFEGNTPILEAVEAGVVPLGLINHYYWYRLEAERGEDNLASRLWFADVGDPTSIVNVTGVGILTPAQLDQDAIDFVDYLTSEAGQSYFVETTYEYPLVAGIDAPDGLPAL
;
A
#
# COMPACT_ATOMS: atom_id res chain seq x y z
N TYR A 1 9.70 -2.35 -5.61
CA TYR A 1 10.46 -2.64 -6.83
C TYR A 1 11.52 -3.70 -6.59
N ASN A 2 11.95 -4.37 -7.64
CA ASN A 2 13.09 -5.28 -7.60
C ASN A 2 14.37 -4.52 -7.96
N GLN A 3 15.32 -4.39 -7.01
CA GLN A 3 16.55 -3.60 -7.16
C GLN A 3 17.55 -4.19 -8.15
N ASP A 4 17.41 -5.46 -8.52
CA ASP A 4 18.26 -6.11 -9.53
C ASP A 4 17.78 -5.83 -10.96
N LEU A 5 16.51 -5.36 -11.12
CA LEU A 5 15.87 -5.12 -12.41
C LEU A 5 15.69 -3.64 -12.73
N VAL A 6 15.52 -2.79 -11.71
CA VAL A 6 15.28 -1.35 -11.86
C VAL A 6 16.11 -0.59 -10.84
N SER A 7 16.85 0.43 -11.30
CA SER A 7 17.56 1.34 -10.41
C SER A 7 16.63 2.44 -9.87
N GLU A 8 16.96 2.99 -8.69
CA GLU A 8 16.13 3.99 -8.02
C GLU A 8 15.87 5.26 -8.85
N ASP A 9 16.84 5.68 -9.65
CA ASP A 9 16.72 6.85 -10.53
C ASP A 9 15.78 6.65 -11.73
N GLU A 10 15.34 5.41 -11.98
CA GLU A 10 14.38 5.06 -13.01
C GLU A 10 12.95 4.92 -12.48
N LEU A 11 12.77 4.89 -11.15
CA LEU A 11 11.48 4.64 -10.53
C LEU A 11 10.46 5.76 -10.81
N PRO A 12 9.19 5.40 -11.00
CA PRO A 12 8.13 6.39 -11.20
C PRO A 12 7.86 7.14 -9.90
N THR A 13 7.82 8.47 -9.94
CA THR A 13 7.52 9.32 -8.77
C THR A 13 6.05 9.72 -8.68
N THR A 14 5.27 9.45 -9.72
CA THR A 14 3.84 9.76 -9.78
C THR A 14 3.02 8.60 -10.34
N ALA A 15 1.72 8.60 -10.04
CA ALA A 15 0.77 7.67 -10.64
C ALA A 15 0.79 7.71 -12.17
N ASN A 16 0.97 8.89 -12.76
CA ASN A 16 1.01 9.06 -14.21
C ASN A 16 2.23 8.40 -14.86
N GLU A 17 3.33 8.36 -14.15
CA GLU A 17 4.55 7.71 -14.66
C GLU A 17 4.45 6.19 -14.68
N LEU A 18 3.65 5.60 -13.78
CA LEU A 18 3.38 4.16 -13.75
C LEU A 18 2.73 3.62 -15.03
N VAL A 19 1.98 4.46 -15.74
CA VAL A 19 1.28 4.06 -16.97
C VAL A 19 2.01 4.49 -18.25
N GLN A 20 3.26 4.92 -18.15
CA GLN A 20 4.10 5.20 -19.31
C GLN A 20 4.45 3.91 -20.06
N PRO A 21 4.62 3.94 -21.39
CA PRO A 21 4.92 2.76 -22.21
C PRO A 21 6.15 1.97 -21.81
N ARG A 22 7.10 2.60 -21.11
CA ARG A 22 8.31 1.93 -20.59
C ARG A 22 7.99 0.83 -19.56
N TRP A 23 6.82 0.89 -18.93
CA TRP A 23 6.34 -0.07 -17.93
C TRP A 23 5.35 -1.09 -18.50
N SER A 24 5.29 -1.23 -19.83
CA SER A 24 4.41 -2.20 -20.48
C SER A 24 4.82 -3.63 -20.14
N GLY A 25 3.93 -4.40 -19.50
CA GLY A 25 4.21 -5.74 -18.99
C GLY A 25 5.05 -5.80 -17.71
N GLU A 26 5.43 -4.63 -17.14
CA GLU A 26 6.43 -4.52 -16.07
C GLU A 26 5.81 -4.20 -14.70
N LEU A 27 4.49 -4.04 -14.60
CA LEU A 27 3.80 -3.62 -13.38
C LEU A 27 2.83 -4.69 -12.88
N GLY A 28 3.02 -5.15 -11.64
CA GLY A 28 2.09 -6.02 -10.93
C GLY A 28 1.01 -5.23 -10.19
N VAL A 29 -0.27 -5.56 -10.42
CA VAL A 29 -1.43 -4.92 -9.78
C VAL A 29 -2.48 -5.94 -9.34
N ALA A 30 -3.31 -5.57 -8.35
CA ALA A 30 -4.44 -6.37 -7.88
C ALA A 30 -5.74 -5.56 -7.95
N PRO A 31 -6.42 -5.44 -9.10
CA PRO A 31 -7.55 -4.53 -9.30
C PRO A 31 -8.76 -4.83 -8.43
N THR A 32 -8.93 -6.07 -7.98
CA THR A 32 -10.02 -6.48 -7.09
C THR A 32 -9.74 -6.21 -5.61
N ASN A 33 -8.50 -5.84 -5.26
CA ASN A 33 -8.13 -5.52 -3.90
C ASN A 33 -8.67 -4.13 -3.50
N ALA A 34 -9.18 -4.02 -2.26
CA ALA A 34 -9.73 -2.79 -1.73
C ALA A 34 -8.72 -1.63 -1.71
N SER A 35 -7.44 -1.89 -1.44
CA SER A 35 -6.40 -0.86 -1.45
C SER A 35 -6.16 -0.28 -2.85
N PHE A 36 -6.15 -1.12 -3.89
CA PHE A 36 -6.07 -0.63 -5.27
C PHE A 36 -7.29 0.22 -5.66
N GLN A 37 -8.49 -0.22 -5.25
CA GLN A 37 -9.72 0.55 -5.49
C GLN A 37 -9.72 1.88 -4.72
N SER A 38 -9.17 1.92 -3.52
CA SER A 38 -8.98 3.16 -2.74
C SER A 38 -8.01 4.10 -3.45
N PHE A 39 -6.90 3.60 -3.97
CA PHE A 39 -5.96 4.39 -4.77
C PHE A 39 -6.62 4.99 -6.02
N VAL A 40 -7.33 4.20 -6.82
CA VAL A 40 -8.05 4.71 -8.00
C VAL A 40 -9.13 5.72 -7.59
N THR A 41 -9.76 5.53 -6.43
CA THR A 41 -10.74 6.50 -5.89
C THR A 41 -10.05 7.80 -5.50
N ALA A 42 -8.89 7.75 -4.84
CA ALA A 42 -8.10 8.94 -4.53
C ALA A 42 -7.69 9.69 -5.80
N TYR A 43 -7.18 8.96 -6.80
CA TYR A 43 -6.83 9.54 -8.10
C TYR A 43 -8.03 10.27 -8.72
N ARG A 44 -9.22 9.63 -8.71
CA ARG A 44 -10.45 10.22 -9.21
C ARG A 44 -10.88 11.49 -8.47
N VAL A 45 -10.71 11.50 -7.14
CA VAL A 45 -11.07 12.66 -6.31
C VAL A 45 -10.11 13.82 -6.55
N MET A 46 -8.84 13.54 -6.75
CA MET A 46 -7.79 14.55 -6.92
C MET A 46 -7.72 15.09 -8.34
N GLU A 47 -7.79 14.21 -9.34
CA GLU A 47 -7.56 14.56 -10.74
C GLU A 47 -8.87 14.62 -11.58
N GLY A 48 -9.96 14.11 -11.05
CA GLY A 48 -11.27 14.07 -11.69
C GLY A 48 -11.58 12.77 -12.43
N GLU A 49 -12.87 12.55 -12.71
CA GLU A 49 -13.40 11.31 -13.30
C GLU A 49 -12.73 10.96 -14.65
N GLY A 50 -12.64 11.95 -15.56
CA GLY A 50 -12.07 11.73 -16.89
C GLY A 50 -10.58 11.39 -16.86
N ALA A 51 -9.82 11.96 -15.93
CA ALA A 51 -8.42 11.64 -15.74
C ALA A 51 -8.25 10.22 -15.18
N ALA A 52 -9.09 9.82 -14.22
CA ALA A 52 -9.07 8.48 -13.66
C ALA A 52 -9.43 7.40 -14.69
N GLU A 53 -10.44 7.65 -15.52
CA GLU A 53 -10.80 6.76 -16.64
C GLU A 53 -9.65 6.62 -17.64
N ALA A 54 -9.00 7.74 -17.98
CA ALA A 54 -7.85 7.75 -18.88
C ALA A 54 -6.67 6.99 -18.30
N TRP A 55 -6.38 7.17 -16.99
CA TRP A 55 -5.31 6.47 -16.27
C TRP A 55 -5.54 4.94 -16.25
N VAL A 56 -6.76 4.50 -15.89
CA VAL A 56 -7.10 3.06 -15.88
C VAL A 56 -7.01 2.48 -17.29
N SER A 57 -7.47 3.24 -18.32
CA SER A 57 -7.35 2.81 -19.70
C SER A 57 -5.90 2.66 -20.16
N ALA A 58 -5.03 3.58 -19.75
CA ALA A 58 -3.60 3.53 -20.03
C ALA A 58 -2.93 2.36 -19.28
N LEU A 59 -3.31 2.10 -18.03
CA LEU A 59 -2.84 0.94 -17.28
C LEU A 59 -3.19 -0.36 -18.02
N VAL A 60 -4.45 -0.53 -18.45
CA VAL A 60 -4.89 -1.71 -19.19
C VAL A 60 -4.14 -1.85 -20.53
N ALA A 61 -3.89 -0.73 -21.21
CA ALA A 61 -3.14 -0.73 -22.48
C ALA A 61 -1.65 -1.09 -22.30
N ASN A 62 -1.10 -0.91 -21.11
CA ASN A 62 0.24 -1.32 -20.75
C ASN A 62 0.38 -2.81 -20.35
N ASP A 63 -0.72 -3.58 -20.43
CA ASP A 63 -0.73 -5.03 -20.18
C ASP A 63 -0.09 -5.41 -18.83
N PRO A 64 -0.60 -4.89 -17.69
CA PRO A 64 -0.04 -5.16 -16.38
C PRO A 64 -0.28 -6.61 -15.98
N GLU A 65 0.63 -7.18 -15.19
CA GLU A 65 0.42 -8.48 -14.57
C GLU A 65 -0.63 -8.39 -13.46
N ILE A 66 -1.67 -9.22 -13.56
CA ILE A 66 -2.82 -9.19 -12.65
C ILE A 66 -2.68 -10.28 -11.58
N PHE A 67 -2.76 -9.85 -10.32
CA PHE A 67 -2.68 -10.71 -9.15
C PHE A 67 -3.96 -10.64 -8.30
N GLU A 68 -4.13 -11.62 -7.42
CA GLU A 68 -5.29 -11.67 -6.51
C GLU A 68 -5.15 -10.74 -5.28
N GLY A 69 -3.92 -10.27 -4.97
CA GLY A 69 -3.65 -9.43 -3.80
C GLY A 69 -2.20 -9.00 -3.67
N ASN A 70 -1.89 -8.29 -2.58
CA ASN A 70 -0.56 -7.71 -2.36
C ASN A 70 0.55 -8.76 -2.15
N THR A 71 0.28 -9.85 -1.42
CA THR A 71 1.27 -10.91 -1.19
C THR A 71 1.76 -11.54 -2.50
N PRO A 72 0.90 -12.00 -3.42
CA PRO A 72 1.35 -12.51 -4.71
C PRO A 72 2.12 -11.48 -5.56
N ILE A 73 1.76 -10.19 -5.49
CA ILE A 73 2.52 -9.13 -6.16
C ILE A 73 3.93 -9.03 -5.59
N LEU A 74 4.06 -8.97 -4.26
CA LEU A 74 5.35 -8.89 -3.60
C LEU A 74 6.24 -10.11 -3.91
N GLU A 75 5.66 -11.31 -3.89
CA GLU A 75 6.37 -12.55 -4.26
C GLU A 75 6.86 -12.52 -5.72
N ALA A 76 6.05 -11.99 -6.63
CA ALA A 76 6.42 -11.85 -8.04
C ALA A 76 7.54 -10.82 -8.25
N VAL A 77 7.50 -9.69 -7.52
CA VAL A 77 8.58 -8.69 -7.52
C VAL A 77 9.85 -9.29 -6.94
N GLU A 78 9.75 -9.97 -5.80
CA GLU A 78 10.90 -10.63 -5.13
C GLU A 78 11.55 -11.69 -6.03
N ALA A 79 10.75 -12.44 -6.77
CA ALA A 79 11.22 -13.46 -7.71
C ALA A 79 11.72 -12.88 -9.06
N GLY A 80 11.61 -11.57 -9.29
CA GLY A 80 11.99 -10.93 -10.55
C GLY A 80 11.06 -11.24 -11.73
N VAL A 81 9.81 -11.63 -11.46
CA VAL A 81 8.79 -11.87 -12.49
C VAL A 81 8.30 -10.53 -13.06
N VAL A 82 8.10 -9.53 -12.19
CA VAL A 82 7.83 -8.15 -12.56
C VAL A 82 8.78 -7.21 -11.80
N PRO A 83 9.28 -6.14 -12.42
CA PRO A 83 10.18 -5.20 -11.74
C PRO A 83 9.46 -4.28 -10.74
N LEU A 84 8.18 -3.99 -10.95
CA LEU A 84 7.37 -3.10 -10.10
C LEU A 84 6.10 -3.79 -9.62
N GLY A 85 5.65 -3.44 -8.41
CA GLY A 85 4.38 -3.90 -7.87
C GLY A 85 3.72 -2.85 -6.97
N LEU A 86 2.41 -2.61 -7.16
CA LEU A 86 1.63 -1.75 -6.27
C LEU A 86 1.11 -2.55 -5.09
N ILE A 87 1.63 -2.26 -3.91
CA ILE A 87 1.27 -2.93 -2.65
C ILE A 87 1.12 -1.94 -1.50
N ASN A 88 0.52 -2.38 -0.41
CA ASN A 88 0.63 -1.67 0.87
C ASN A 88 2.00 -1.96 1.50
N HIS A 89 2.62 -0.95 2.10
CA HIS A 89 3.97 -1.01 2.66
C HIS A 89 4.19 -2.14 3.67
N TYR A 90 3.21 -2.41 4.54
CA TYR A 90 3.34 -3.38 5.63
C TYR A 90 3.53 -4.84 5.16
N TYR A 91 3.20 -5.19 3.92
CA TYR A 91 3.52 -6.50 3.36
C TYR A 91 5.03 -6.69 3.20
N TRP A 92 5.72 -5.65 2.76
CA TRP A 92 7.17 -5.69 2.60
C TRP A 92 7.88 -5.74 3.96
N TYR A 93 7.46 -4.94 4.95
CA TYR A 93 8.02 -4.98 6.31
C TYR A 93 7.87 -6.34 6.97
N ARG A 94 6.76 -7.03 6.76
CA ARG A 94 6.59 -8.41 7.25
C ARG A 94 7.57 -9.37 6.59
N LEU A 95 7.80 -9.23 5.30
CA LEU A 95 8.77 -10.04 4.57
C LEU A 95 10.19 -9.75 5.04
N GLU A 96 10.52 -8.47 5.25
CA GLU A 96 11.80 -8.04 5.81
C GLU A 96 12.03 -8.61 7.21
N ALA A 97 11.05 -8.53 8.09
CA ALA A 97 11.14 -9.12 9.44
C ALA A 97 11.34 -10.63 9.43
N GLU A 98 10.78 -11.33 8.42
CA GLU A 98 10.93 -12.77 8.26
C GLU A 98 12.29 -13.17 7.71
N ARG A 99 12.82 -12.44 6.72
CA ARG A 99 13.97 -12.86 5.91
C ARG A 99 15.22 -12.01 6.12
N GLY A 100 15.09 -10.81 6.66
CA GLY A 100 16.13 -9.79 6.74
C GLY A 100 16.31 -9.05 5.42
N GLU A 101 16.46 -7.72 5.49
CA GLU A 101 16.56 -6.83 4.32
C GLU A 101 17.66 -7.25 3.35
N ASP A 102 18.84 -7.63 3.85
CA ASP A 102 19.99 -8.04 3.03
C ASP A 102 19.72 -9.26 2.14
N ASN A 103 18.66 -10.02 2.44
CA ASN A 103 18.29 -11.22 1.69
C ASN A 103 17.14 -10.97 0.72
N LEU A 104 16.65 -9.72 0.59
CA LEU A 104 15.54 -9.37 -0.29
C LEU A 104 16.05 -8.71 -1.58
N ALA A 105 15.50 -9.14 -2.71
CA ALA A 105 15.65 -8.46 -3.99
C ALA A 105 14.70 -7.26 -4.11
N SER A 106 13.60 -7.29 -3.38
CA SER A 106 12.61 -6.21 -3.37
C SER A 106 12.97 -5.09 -2.40
N ARG A 107 12.54 -3.87 -2.72
CA ARG A 107 12.62 -2.67 -1.87
C ARG A 107 11.32 -1.89 -1.95
N LEU A 108 11.03 -1.11 -0.89
CA LEU A 108 9.93 -0.14 -0.90
C LEU A 108 10.35 1.13 -1.61
N TRP A 109 9.41 1.67 -2.38
CA TRP A 109 9.50 2.99 -2.97
C TRP A 109 8.18 3.73 -2.75
N PHE A 110 8.27 4.98 -2.38
CA PHE A 110 7.12 5.86 -2.19
C PHE A 110 7.17 6.97 -3.24
N ALA A 111 6.05 7.22 -3.90
CA ALA A 111 5.91 8.33 -4.82
C ALA A 111 5.95 9.69 -4.10
N ASP A 112 5.90 10.77 -4.87
CA ASP A 112 5.93 12.12 -4.35
C ASP A 112 4.80 12.37 -3.34
N VAL A 113 5.08 13.18 -2.33
CA VAL A 113 4.08 13.60 -1.33
C VAL A 113 2.92 14.31 -2.04
N GLY A 114 1.71 13.84 -1.80
CA GLY A 114 0.50 14.37 -2.42
C GLY A 114 0.14 13.70 -3.75
N ASP A 115 0.92 12.73 -4.23
CA ASP A 115 0.50 11.89 -5.34
C ASP A 115 -0.55 10.85 -4.87
N PRO A 116 -1.55 10.48 -5.70
CA PRO A 116 -2.55 9.48 -5.33
C PRO A 116 -1.98 8.11 -4.91
N THR A 117 -0.79 7.74 -5.39
CA THR A 117 -0.11 6.51 -4.99
C THR A 117 0.39 6.54 -3.55
N SER A 118 0.58 7.73 -3.00
CA SER A 118 0.97 7.94 -1.60
C SER A 118 -0.25 8.09 -0.66
N ILE A 119 -1.41 7.54 -1.05
CA ILE A 119 -2.62 7.62 -0.23
C ILE A 119 -2.43 6.93 1.12
N VAL A 120 -2.80 7.65 2.18
CA VAL A 120 -2.99 7.08 3.51
C VAL A 120 -4.42 6.59 3.65
N ASN A 121 -4.57 5.28 3.76
CA ASN A 121 -5.88 4.66 3.93
C ASN A 121 -6.05 4.21 5.39
N VAL A 122 -7.22 4.45 5.97
CA VAL A 122 -7.50 4.13 7.38
C VAL A 122 -8.36 2.89 7.50
N THR A 123 -8.03 2.03 8.48
CA THR A 123 -8.89 0.92 8.90
C THR A 123 -9.91 1.42 9.91
N GLY A 124 -11.16 1.05 9.73
CA GLY A 124 -12.26 1.42 10.62
C GLY A 124 -12.81 0.22 11.39
N VAL A 125 -13.27 0.49 12.60
CA VAL A 125 -14.03 -0.47 13.41
C VAL A 125 -15.38 0.12 13.76
N GLY A 126 -16.43 -0.73 13.80
CA GLY A 126 -17.79 -0.32 14.18
C GLY A 126 -18.48 -1.37 15.03
N ILE A 127 -19.19 -0.93 16.06
CA ILE A 127 -20.02 -1.80 16.89
C ILE A 127 -21.39 -1.96 16.23
N LEU A 128 -21.78 -3.19 15.95
CA LEU A 128 -23.09 -3.49 15.38
C LEU A 128 -24.23 -3.17 16.36
N THR A 129 -25.39 -2.74 15.84
CA THR A 129 -26.54 -2.35 16.65
C THR A 129 -26.94 -3.36 17.75
N PRO A 130 -26.92 -4.68 17.54
CA PRO A 130 -27.21 -5.63 18.59
C PRO A 130 -26.25 -5.62 19.78
N ALA A 131 -24.99 -5.18 19.56
CA ALA A 131 -23.92 -5.12 20.56
C ALA A 131 -23.61 -3.69 21.06
N GLN A 132 -24.42 -2.69 20.69
CA GLN A 132 -24.12 -1.28 20.99
C GLN A 132 -24.10 -0.95 22.50
N LEU A 133 -24.70 -1.80 23.36
CA LEU A 133 -24.65 -1.68 24.80
C LEU A 133 -23.78 -2.77 25.48
N ASP A 134 -23.09 -3.57 24.70
CA ASP A 134 -22.17 -4.58 25.18
C ASP A 134 -20.87 -3.91 25.62
N GLN A 135 -20.57 -3.99 26.92
CA GLN A 135 -19.39 -3.32 27.47
C GLN A 135 -18.10 -3.93 26.94
N ASP A 136 -18.03 -5.23 26.70
CA ASP A 136 -16.83 -5.88 26.17
C ASP A 136 -16.53 -5.40 24.73
N ALA A 137 -17.57 -5.15 23.93
CA ALA A 137 -17.43 -4.59 22.59
C ALA A 137 -16.91 -3.14 22.61
N ILE A 138 -17.41 -2.34 23.57
CA ILE A 138 -16.95 -0.97 23.79
C ILE A 138 -15.50 -0.97 24.25
N ASP A 139 -15.16 -1.74 25.28
CA ASP A 139 -13.82 -1.85 25.84
C ASP A 139 -12.79 -2.32 24.78
N PHE A 140 -13.20 -3.21 23.88
CA PHE A 140 -12.35 -3.65 22.77
C PHE A 140 -12.07 -2.52 21.77
N VAL A 141 -13.07 -1.73 21.38
CA VAL A 141 -12.85 -0.56 20.52
C VAL A 141 -11.97 0.48 21.20
N ASP A 142 -12.18 0.74 22.48
CA ASP A 142 -11.36 1.64 23.28
C ASP A 142 -9.90 1.15 23.36
N TYR A 143 -9.70 -0.17 23.52
CA TYR A 143 -8.37 -0.77 23.47
C TYR A 143 -7.69 -0.57 22.11
N LEU A 144 -8.38 -0.82 20.99
CA LEU A 144 -7.82 -0.64 19.65
C LEU A 144 -7.36 0.79 19.38
N THR A 145 -7.99 1.79 19.98
CA THR A 145 -7.64 3.22 19.86
C THR A 145 -6.77 3.74 20.99
N SER A 146 -6.41 2.89 21.97
CA SER A 146 -5.50 3.24 23.04
C SER A 146 -4.05 3.27 22.59
N GLU A 147 -3.16 3.88 23.39
CA GLU A 147 -1.71 3.86 23.19
C GLU A 147 -1.20 2.41 23.04
N ALA A 148 -1.65 1.49 23.92
CA ALA A 148 -1.25 0.09 23.87
C ALA A 148 -1.67 -0.63 22.59
N GLY A 149 -2.91 -0.42 22.14
CA GLY A 149 -3.41 -0.98 20.89
C GLY A 149 -2.70 -0.43 19.67
N GLN A 150 -2.45 0.88 19.65
CA GLN A 150 -1.78 1.53 18.54
C GLN A 150 -0.28 1.18 18.48
N SER A 151 0.42 1.08 19.62
CA SER A 151 1.79 0.57 19.66
C SER A 151 1.89 -0.86 19.12
N TYR A 152 0.91 -1.72 19.46
CA TYR A 152 0.85 -3.07 18.90
C TYR A 152 0.74 -3.06 17.36
N PHE A 153 -0.08 -2.18 16.78
CA PHE A 153 -0.18 -2.06 15.31
C PHE A 153 1.13 -1.61 14.68
N VAL A 154 1.81 -0.63 15.27
CA VAL A 154 3.12 -0.17 14.79
C VAL A 154 4.15 -1.29 14.84
N GLU A 155 4.28 -1.96 16.00
CA GLU A 155 5.35 -2.94 16.25
C GLU A 155 5.11 -4.29 15.56
N THR A 156 3.84 -4.68 15.36
CA THR A 156 3.49 -6.03 14.89
C THR A 156 2.99 -6.07 13.46
N THR A 157 2.24 -5.03 13.04
CA THR A 157 1.66 -4.98 11.71
C THR A 157 2.26 -3.90 10.82
N TYR A 158 3.18 -3.09 11.36
CA TYR A 158 3.90 -2.02 10.64
C TYR A 158 2.98 -0.95 10.04
N GLU A 159 1.86 -0.69 10.72
CA GLU A 159 0.88 0.32 10.30
C GLU A 159 1.18 1.67 10.96
N TYR A 160 0.76 2.76 10.32
CA TYR A 160 0.84 4.08 10.93
C TYR A 160 -0.10 4.18 12.14
N PRO A 161 0.35 4.75 13.27
CA PRO A 161 -0.53 4.99 14.42
C PRO A 161 -1.51 6.13 14.11
N LEU A 162 -2.72 6.02 14.67
CA LEU A 162 -3.74 7.07 14.60
C LEU A 162 -3.80 7.92 15.88
N VAL A 163 -2.97 7.60 16.87
CA VAL A 163 -2.91 8.31 18.17
C VAL A 163 -1.61 9.09 18.25
N ALA A 164 -1.72 10.36 18.65
CA ALA A 164 -0.54 11.22 18.80
C ALA A 164 0.42 10.72 19.90
N GLY A 165 1.71 10.89 19.69
CA GLY A 165 2.76 10.50 20.63
C GLY A 165 3.33 9.10 20.44
N ILE A 166 2.87 8.38 19.42
CA ILE A 166 3.44 7.11 18.98
C ILE A 166 4.13 7.36 17.64
N ASP A 167 5.39 6.98 17.54
CA ASP A 167 6.14 7.12 16.29
C ASP A 167 5.69 6.05 15.27
N ALA A 168 5.71 6.39 13.99
CA ALA A 168 5.49 5.43 12.92
C ALA A 168 6.64 4.42 12.84
N PRO A 169 6.45 3.28 12.16
CA PRO A 169 7.56 2.36 11.86
C PRO A 169 8.73 3.08 11.19
N ASP A 170 9.95 2.67 11.53
CA ASP A 170 11.17 3.25 10.95
C ASP A 170 11.16 3.12 9.41
N GLY A 171 11.65 4.15 8.72
CA GLY A 171 11.75 4.17 7.25
C GLY A 171 10.47 4.57 6.52
N LEU A 172 9.33 4.73 7.20
CA LEU A 172 8.12 5.25 6.57
C LEU A 172 8.17 6.77 6.41
N PRO A 173 7.62 7.32 5.31
CA PRO A 173 7.44 8.77 5.15
C PRO A 173 6.59 9.35 6.29
N ALA A 174 6.88 10.57 6.71
CA ALA A 174 6.02 11.29 7.65
C ALA A 174 4.65 11.60 7.01
N LEU A 175 3.57 11.44 7.80
CA LEU A 175 2.20 11.80 7.39
C LEU A 175 1.96 13.30 7.47
#